data_f8322f4efe4f89d6044339ef9a3f601c
#
_entry.id   f8322f4efe4f89d6044339ef9a3f601c
#
_cell.length_a   1.000
_cell.length_b   1.000
_cell.length_c   1.000
_cell.angle_alpha   90.00
_cell.angle_beta   90.00
_cell.angle_gamma   90.00
#
_symmetry.space_group_name_H-M   'P 1'
#
loop_
_entity.id
_entity.type
_entity.pdbx_description
1 polymer ?
#
loop_
_entity_poly.entity_id
_entity_poly.type
_entity_poly.pdbx_seq_one_letter_code
_entity_poly.pdbx_strand_id
1 'polypeptide(L)'
;MLEKERHNLILKLVEERSIVSVGDLLDLLGASEATIRRDINALAEKGEVKRIRGGAEAVRPRHQPHLVGMPFAMSQDVSVPQKRAIARAAAGLISPGESIIINGGTTTYALVEFLENSDLDILTNSFPIAAKLFATSRNRITLPGGTIFREQNIVLLP
;
A
#
# COMPACT_ATOMS: atom_id res chain seq x y z
N MET A 1 -26.21 8.35 -13.28
CA MET A 1 -25.21 7.43 -13.88
C MET A 1 -25.93 6.22 -14.44
N LEU A 2 -25.65 5.84 -15.68
CA LEU A 2 -26.28 4.71 -16.36
C LEU A 2 -25.75 3.38 -15.77
N GLU A 3 -26.55 2.32 -15.83
CA GLU A 3 -26.17 0.99 -15.33
C GLU A 3 -24.84 0.49 -15.93
N LYS A 4 -24.67 0.63 -17.26
CA LYS A 4 -23.44 0.23 -17.97
C LYS A 4 -22.21 0.99 -17.48
N GLU A 5 -22.36 2.27 -17.17
CA GLU A 5 -21.25 3.08 -16.63
C GLU A 5 -20.87 2.60 -15.23
N ARG A 6 -21.88 2.30 -14.38
CA ARG A 6 -21.66 1.77 -13.04
C ARG A 6 -20.95 0.42 -13.09
N HIS A 7 -21.42 -0.50 -13.96
CA HIS A 7 -20.78 -1.80 -14.17
C HIS A 7 -19.31 -1.64 -14.56
N ASN A 8 -18.99 -0.78 -15.52
CA ASN A 8 -17.60 -0.54 -15.92
C ASN A 8 -16.75 0.01 -14.79
N LEU A 9 -17.29 0.90 -13.97
CA LEU A 9 -16.56 1.43 -12.81
C LEU A 9 -16.36 0.36 -11.73
N ILE A 10 -17.37 -0.47 -11.46
CA ILE A 10 -17.24 -1.60 -10.52
C ILE A 10 -16.14 -2.56 -11.00
N LEU A 11 -16.17 -2.97 -12.28
CA LEU A 11 -15.16 -3.85 -12.86
C LEU A 11 -13.76 -3.26 -12.76
N LYS A 12 -13.60 -1.98 -13.09
CA LYS A 12 -12.32 -1.28 -12.97
C LYS A 12 -11.81 -1.28 -11.52
N LEU A 13 -12.67 -0.94 -10.56
CA LEU A 13 -12.32 -0.92 -9.14
C LEU A 13 -11.95 -2.31 -8.63
N VAL A 14 -12.71 -3.34 -9.03
CA VAL A 14 -12.44 -4.74 -8.66
C VAL A 14 -11.12 -5.20 -9.30
N GLU A 15 -10.84 -4.81 -10.53
CA GLU A 15 -9.56 -5.12 -11.18
C GLU A 15 -8.37 -4.44 -10.49
N GLU A 16 -8.53 -3.18 -10.08
CA GLU A 16 -7.46 -2.40 -9.43
C GLU A 16 -7.20 -2.87 -8.00
N ARG A 17 -8.26 -3.16 -7.23
CA ARG A 17 -8.19 -3.43 -5.78
C ARG A 17 -8.30 -4.91 -5.42
N SER A 18 -8.61 -5.78 -6.40
CA SER A 18 -8.94 -7.21 -6.27
C SER A 18 -10.18 -7.50 -5.44
N ILE A 19 -10.48 -6.74 -4.40
CA ILE A 19 -11.68 -6.80 -3.57
C ILE A 19 -12.22 -5.38 -3.37
N VAL A 20 -13.55 -5.24 -3.48
CA VAL A 20 -14.25 -3.97 -3.23
C VAL A 20 -15.47 -4.22 -2.37
N SER A 21 -15.65 -3.45 -1.30
CA SER A 21 -16.83 -3.56 -0.44
C SER A 21 -18.03 -2.81 -1.03
N VAL A 22 -19.25 -3.21 -0.62
CA VAL A 22 -20.46 -2.46 -0.95
C VAL A 22 -20.38 -1.03 -0.42
N GLY A 23 -19.80 -0.80 0.75
CA GLY A 23 -19.59 0.52 1.33
C GLY A 23 -18.75 1.42 0.45
N ASP A 24 -17.57 0.95 0.00
CA ASP A 24 -16.71 1.70 -0.92
C ASP A 24 -17.43 2.08 -2.22
N LEU A 25 -18.25 1.15 -2.74
CA LEU A 25 -19.01 1.39 -3.97
C LEU A 25 -20.15 2.40 -3.76
N LEU A 26 -20.77 2.45 -2.58
CA LEU A 26 -21.79 3.45 -2.25
C LEU A 26 -21.19 4.84 -2.26
N ASP A 27 -20.06 5.01 -1.59
CA ASP A 27 -19.36 6.30 -1.45
C ASP A 27 -18.87 6.84 -2.80
N LEU A 28 -18.37 5.93 -3.66
CA LEU A 28 -17.79 6.30 -4.95
C LEU A 28 -18.83 6.51 -6.06
N LEU A 29 -19.91 5.73 -6.06
CA LEU A 29 -20.86 5.69 -7.17
C LEU A 29 -22.15 6.45 -6.91
N GLY A 30 -22.41 6.85 -5.66
CA GLY A 30 -23.60 7.60 -5.27
C GLY A 30 -24.93 6.87 -5.55
N ALA A 31 -24.91 5.54 -5.62
CA ALA A 31 -26.07 4.70 -5.86
C ALA A 31 -26.60 4.08 -4.55
N SER A 32 -27.84 3.61 -4.51
CA SER A 32 -28.39 2.94 -3.34
C SER A 32 -27.75 1.55 -3.13
N GLU A 33 -27.71 1.08 -1.88
CA GLU A 33 -27.19 -0.25 -1.54
C GLU A 33 -27.85 -1.37 -2.34
N ALA A 34 -29.19 -1.28 -2.50
CA ALA A 34 -29.95 -2.23 -3.29
C ALA A 34 -29.52 -2.25 -4.77
N THR A 35 -29.19 -1.08 -5.32
CA THR A 35 -28.68 -0.96 -6.69
C THR A 35 -27.32 -1.59 -6.82
N ILE A 36 -26.37 -1.26 -5.93
CA ILE A 36 -25.02 -1.84 -5.92
C ILE A 36 -25.04 -3.35 -5.77
N ARG A 37 -25.85 -3.87 -4.87
CA ARG A 37 -26.00 -5.34 -4.69
C ARG A 37 -26.56 -6.02 -5.94
N ARG A 38 -27.49 -5.36 -6.65
CA ARG A 38 -28.03 -5.88 -7.92
C ARG A 38 -26.96 -5.89 -9.01
N ASP A 39 -26.21 -4.79 -9.12
CA ASP A 39 -25.10 -4.67 -10.10
C ASP A 39 -24.04 -5.74 -9.87
N ILE A 40 -23.60 -5.95 -8.62
CA ILE A 40 -22.66 -7.02 -8.25
C ILE A 40 -23.21 -8.40 -8.63
N ASN A 41 -24.49 -8.67 -8.37
CA ASN A 41 -25.11 -9.94 -8.74
C ASN A 41 -25.09 -10.14 -10.26
N ALA A 42 -25.50 -9.13 -11.03
CA ALA A 42 -25.51 -9.19 -12.48
C ALA A 42 -24.11 -9.43 -13.09
N LEU A 43 -23.08 -8.78 -12.53
CA LEU A 43 -21.69 -8.99 -12.93
C LEU A 43 -21.17 -10.37 -12.53
N ALA A 44 -21.58 -10.87 -11.37
CA ALA A 44 -21.23 -12.22 -10.91
C ALA A 44 -21.89 -13.32 -11.76
N GLU A 45 -23.15 -13.15 -12.17
CA GLU A 45 -23.86 -14.05 -13.08
C GLU A 45 -23.20 -14.12 -14.46
N LYS A 46 -22.61 -13.03 -14.93
CA LYS A 46 -21.80 -12.98 -16.14
C LYS A 46 -20.38 -13.56 -15.98
N GLY A 47 -19.98 -13.90 -14.75
CA GLY A 47 -18.64 -14.38 -14.45
C GLY A 47 -17.56 -13.29 -14.49
N GLU A 48 -17.94 -12.01 -14.48
CA GLU A 48 -17.02 -10.88 -14.56
C GLU A 48 -16.42 -10.52 -13.20
N VAL A 49 -17.15 -10.81 -12.10
CA VAL A 49 -16.67 -10.71 -10.72
C VAL A 49 -17.08 -11.94 -9.93
N LYS A 50 -16.44 -12.17 -8.78
CA LYS A 50 -16.88 -13.16 -7.80
C LYS A 50 -17.57 -12.44 -6.64
N ARG A 51 -18.83 -12.81 -6.38
CA ARG A 51 -19.56 -12.25 -5.24
C ARG A 51 -19.03 -12.81 -3.93
N ILE A 52 -18.73 -11.94 -2.98
CA ILE A 52 -18.34 -12.29 -1.61
C ILE A 52 -19.29 -11.62 -0.59
N ARG A 53 -19.18 -12.00 0.68
CA ARG A 53 -19.98 -11.37 1.75
C ARG A 53 -19.59 -9.90 1.90
N GLY A 54 -20.53 -9.01 1.55
CA GLY A 54 -20.33 -7.55 1.67
C GLY A 54 -19.61 -6.87 0.51
N GLY A 55 -19.38 -7.56 -0.64
CA GLY A 55 -18.70 -6.96 -1.78
C GLY A 55 -18.51 -7.86 -2.98
N ALA A 56 -17.53 -7.51 -3.80
CA ALA A 56 -17.12 -8.26 -4.98
C ALA A 56 -15.59 -8.44 -5.00
N GLU A 57 -15.15 -9.57 -5.56
CA GLU A 57 -13.75 -9.95 -5.75
C GLU A 57 -13.48 -10.18 -7.24
N ALA A 58 -12.26 -9.90 -7.70
CA ALA A 58 -11.82 -10.19 -9.05
C ALA A 58 -11.85 -11.70 -9.32
N VAL A 59 -12.33 -12.11 -10.50
CA VAL A 59 -12.33 -13.54 -10.93
C VAL A 59 -10.91 -14.05 -11.06
N ARG A 60 -10.00 -13.19 -11.50
CA ARG A 60 -8.55 -13.44 -11.52
C ARG A 60 -7.88 -12.32 -10.72
N PRO A 61 -7.81 -12.43 -9.39
CA PRO A 61 -7.11 -11.44 -8.60
C PRO A 61 -5.68 -11.34 -9.16
N ARG A 62 -5.24 -10.14 -9.47
CA ARG A 62 -3.81 -9.92 -9.68
C ARG A 62 -3.17 -10.46 -8.42
N HIS A 63 -2.27 -11.42 -8.54
CA HIS A 63 -1.60 -12.09 -7.41
C HIS A 63 -0.75 -11.06 -6.63
N GLN A 64 -1.43 -10.23 -5.88
CA GLN A 64 -0.81 -9.39 -4.87
C GLN A 64 -1.60 -9.66 -3.58
N PRO A 65 -1.00 -10.30 -2.58
CA PRO A 65 -1.61 -10.35 -1.27
C PRO A 65 -1.89 -8.89 -0.86
N HIS A 66 -3.16 -8.57 -0.60
CA HIS A 66 -3.51 -7.27 -0.04
C HIS A 66 -2.89 -7.16 1.34
N LEU A 67 -1.84 -6.38 1.43
CA LEU A 67 -1.31 -5.98 2.72
C LEU A 67 -2.33 -5.04 3.35
N VAL A 68 -2.81 -5.42 4.53
CA VAL A 68 -3.77 -4.62 5.29
C VAL A 68 -3.13 -3.27 5.62
N GLY A 69 -3.80 -2.19 5.23
CA GLY A 69 -3.35 -0.84 5.55
C GLY A 69 -3.63 0.17 4.44
N MET A 70 -3.48 1.44 4.76
CA MET A 70 -3.58 2.53 3.80
C MET A 70 -2.36 2.50 2.85
N PRO A 71 -2.54 2.70 1.53
CA PRO A 71 -1.44 2.81 0.59
C PRO A 71 -0.38 3.81 1.04
N PHE A 72 0.89 3.51 0.76
CA PHE A 72 2.03 4.34 1.18
C PHE A 72 1.85 5.81 0.78
N ALA A 73 1.47 6.08 -0.47
CA ALA A 73 1.29 7.44 -0.99
C ALA A 73 0.20 8.21 -0.24
N MET A 74 -0.89 7.55 0.15
CA MET A 74 -1.98 8.17 0.91
C MET A 74 -1.62 8.39 2.38
N SER A 75 -0.82 7.49 2.95
CA SER A 75 -0.39 7.58 4.34
C SER A 75 0.78 8.55 4.54
N GLN A 76 1.55 8.85 3.52
CA GLN A 76 2.78 9.63 3.63
C GLN A 76 2.53 11.01 4.26
N ASP A 77 1.47 11.69 3.85
CA ASP A 77 1.15 13.05 4.27
C ASP A 77 0.28 13.13 5.54
N VAL A 78 -0.10 11.98 6.09
CA VAL A 78 -0.88 11.92 7.33
C VAL A 78 0.04 11.98 8.55
N SER A 79 -0.26 12.87 9.51
CA SER A 79 0.46 12.99 10.81
C SER A 79 1.98 13.17 10.66
N VAL A 80 2.42 13.97 9.70
CA VAL A 80 3.84 14.19 9.39
C VAL A 80 4.65 14.66 10.62
N PRO A 81 4.20 15.64 11.42
CA PRO A 81 4.95 16.08 12.60
C PRO A 81 5.19 14.98 13.62
N GLN A 82 4.19 14.11 13.85
CA GLN A 82 4.31 12.99 14.80
C GLN A 82 5.29 11.95 14.26
N LYS A 83 5.22 11.60 12.98
CA LYS A 83 6.16 10.69 12.34
C LYS A 83 7.60 11.19 12.41
N ARG A 84 7.82 12.48 12.17
CA ARG A 84 9.16 13.08 12.31
C ARG A 84 9.65 13.09 13.75
N ALA A 85 8.77 13.32 14.72
CA ALA A 85 9.15 13.27 16.15
C ALA A 85 9.57 11.86 16.56
N ILE A 86 8.80 10.83 16.14
CA ILE A 86 9.14 9.41 16.36
C ILE A 86 10.46 9.07 15.67
N ALA A 87 10.62 9.45 14.41
CA ALA A 87 11.82 9.18 13.63
C ALA A 87 13.08 9.82 14.27
N ARG A 88 12.98 11.07 14.72
CA ARG A 88 14.07 11.74 15.44
C ARG A 88 14.46 11.02 16.72
N ALA A 89 13.48 10.61 17.53
CA ALA A 89 13.73 9.86 18.75
C ALA A 89 14.39 8.50 18.45
N ALA A 90 13.92 7.78 17.43
CA ALA A 90 14.50 6.51 17.00
C ALA A 90 15.94 6.68 16.48
N ALA A 91 16.22 7.73 15.70
CA ALA A 91 17.57 8.02 15.23
C ALA A 91 18.56 8.27 16.38
N GLY A 92 18.10 8.88 17.47
CA GLY A 92 18.92 9.10 18.68
C GLY A 92 19.32 7.81 19.42
N LEU A 93 18.73 6.67 19.08
CA LEU A 93 19.08 5.34 19.63
C LEU A 93 20.11 4.62 18.80
N ILE A 94 20.46 5.12 17.61
CA ILE A 94 21.32 4.46 16.66
C ILE A 94 22.73 5.06 16.76
N SER A 95 23.73 4.19 16.92
CA SER A 95 25.15 4.58 16.93
C SER A 95 25.77 4.44 15.54
N PRO A 96 26.76 5.28 15.20
CA PRO A 96 27.50 5.15 13.94
C PRO A 96 28.14 3.75 13.80
N GLY A 97 28.09 3.18 12.60
CA GLY A 97 28.66 1.87 12.28
C GLY A 97 27.77 0.67 12.66
N GLU A 98 26.57 0.90 13.20
CA GLU A 98 25.64 -0.19 13.52
C GLU A 98 24.99 -0.80 12.27
N SER A 99 24.53 -2.04 12.42
CA SER A 99 23.66 -2.73 11.46
C SER A 99 22.23 -2.69 11.92
N ILE A 100 21.33 -2.16 11.09
CA ILE A 100 19.92 -2.00 11.44
C ILE A 100 18.99 -2.57 10.38
N ILE A 101 17.81 -2.98 10.80
CA ILE A 101 16.72 -3.40 9.90
C ILE A 101 15.61 -2.35 9.97
N ILE A 102 15.22 -1.83 8.80
CA ILE A 102 14.13 -0.85 8.69
C ILE A 102 13.02 -1.46 7.83
N ASN A 103 11.89 -1.78 8.45
CA ASN A 103 10.71 -2.25 7.72
C ASN A 103 10.01 -1.12 6.95
N GLY A 104 9.28 -1.49 5.90
CA GLY A 104 8.48 -0.55 5.12
C GLY A 104 7.38 0.11 5.95
N GLY A 105 7.19 1.41 5.74
CA GLY A 105 6.17 2.23 6.39
C GLY A 105 6.49 3.70 6.28
N THR A 106 5.48 4.57 6.38
CA THR A 106 5.68 6.02 6.25
C THR A 106 6.31 6.65 7.50
N THR A 107 6.15 6.05 8.67
CA THR A 107 6.83 6.47 9.90
C THR A 107 8.32 6.12 9.85
N THR A 108 8.65 4.90 9.41
CA THR A 108 10.04 4.46 9.22
C THR A 108 10.71 5.19 8.05
N TYR A 109 9.95 5.56 7.02
CA TYR A 109 10.47 6.41 5.95
C TYR A 109 10.95 7.79 6.46
N ALA A 110 10.24 8.39 7.44
CA ALA A 110 10.67 9.64 8.04
C ALA A 110 12.04 9.54 8.76
N LEU A 111 12.46 8.34 9.16
CA LEU A 111 13.76 8.10 9.79
C LEU A 111 14.94 8.44 8.85
N VAL A 112 14.74 8.29 7.54
CA VAL A 112 15.79 8.53 6.53
C VAL A 112 16.39 9.93 6.64
N GLU A 113 15.61 10.95 6.97
CA GLU A 113 16.08 12.34 7.14
C GLU A 113 17.19 12.46 8.21
N PHE A 114 17.25 11.54 9.14
CA PHE A 114 18.16 11.57 10.28
C PHE A 114 19.33 10.58 10.17
N LEU A 115 19.41 9.82 9.07
CA LEU A 115 20.41 8.76 8.87
C LEU A 115 21.45 9.06 7.78
N GLU A 116 21.44 10.25 7.19
CA GLU A 116 22.25 10.58 6.01
C GLU A 116 23.78 10.45 6.23
N ASN A 117 24.25 10.68 7.47
CA ASN A 117 25.68 10.69 7.82
C ASN A 117 26.07 9.69 8.93
N SER A 118 25.39 8.57 9.02
CA SER A 118 25.52 7.65 10.17
C SER A 118 26.43 6.45 9.93
N ASP A 119 26.93 6.25 8.70
CA ASP A 119 27.83 5.13 8.30
C ASP A 119 27.30 3.75 8.74
N LEU A 120 26.04 3.45 8.38
CA LEU A 120 25.30 2.27 8.82
C LEU A 120 25.26 1.18 7.76
N ASP A 121 25.08 -0.07 8.22
CA ASP A 121 24.61 -1.18 7.40
C ASP A 121 23.10 -1.31 7.55
N ILE A 122 22.34 -1.00 6.49
CA ILE A 122 20.87 -0.95 6.53
C ILE A 122 20.28 -2.04 5.65
N LEU A 123 19.53 -2.96 6.27
CA LEU A 123 18.64 -3.88 5.56
C LEU A 123 17.23 -3.30 5.57
N THR A 124 16.63 -3.12 4.41
CA THR A 124 15.23 -2.67 4.32
C THR A 124 14.48 -3.37 3.19
N ASN A 125 13.23 -3.72 3.44
CA ASN A 125 12.32 -4.18 2.40
C ASN A 125 11.53 -3.03 1.75
N SER A 126 11.76 -1.79 2.16
CA SER A 126 11.08 -0.60 1.62
C SER A 126 11.83 -0.05 0.42
N PHE A 127 11.20 -0.08 -0.75
CA PHE A 127 11.78 0.52 -1.95
C PHE A 127 12.01 2.04 -1.79
N PRO A 128 11.06 2.86 -1.25
CA PRO A 128 11.28 4.29 -1.03
C PRO A 128 12.43 4.60 -0.06
N ILE A 129 12.56 3.83 1.03
CA ILE A 129 13.67 4.00 1.99
C ILE A 129 15.00 3.71 1.30
N ALA A 130 15.11 2.58 0.62
CA ALA A 130 16.33 2.20 -0.09
C ALA A 130 16.71 3.25 -1.15
N ALA A 131 15.76 3.69 -1.98
CA ALA A 131 15.99 4.68 -3.01
C ALA A 131 16.43 6.04 -2.45
N LYS A 132 15.79 6.50 -1.37
CA LYS A 132 16.13 7.78 -0.74
C LYS A 132 17.53 7.74 -0.11
N LEU A 133 17.82 6.70 0.69
CA LEU A 133 19.15 6.54 1.31
C LEU A 133 20.26 6.38 0.27
N PHE A 134 20.01 5.66 -0.82
CA PHE A 134 20.96 5.52 -1.91
C PHE A 134 21.31 6.89 -2.53
N ALA A 135 20.32 7.76 -2.67
CA ALA A 135 20.52 9.09 -3.28
C ALA A 135 21.15 10.10 -2.32
N THR A 136 20.96 9.96 -0.99
CA THR A 136 21.30 11.02 -0.02
C THR A 136 22.32 10.62 1.03
N SER A 137 22.75 9.36 1.08
CA SER A 137 23.66 8.87 2.14
C SER A 137 24.81 8.02 1.60
N ARG A 138 25.78 7.74 2.48
CA ARG A 138 26.87 6.80 2.23
C ARG A 138 26.68 5.45 2.94
N ASN A 139 25.51 5.26 3.57
CA ASN A 139 25.18 4.03 4.25
C ASN A 139 25.20 2.85 3.27
N ARG A 140 25.61 1.69 3.73
CA ARG A 140 25.48 0.45 2.97
C ARG A 140 24.03 -0.02 3.03
N ILE A 141 23.39 -0.21 1.87
CA ILE A 141 21.98 -0.54 1.77
C ILE A 141 21.82 -1.92 1.17
N THR A 142 21.14 -2.78 1.89
CA THR A 142 20.73 -4.11 1.42
C THR A 142 19.23 -4.13 1.23
N LEU A 143 18.78 -4.44 0.00
CA LEU A 143 17.37 -4.68 -0.33
C LEU A 143 17.20 -6.17 -0.60
N PRO A 144 16.28 -6.89 0.06
CA PRO A 144 16.03 -8.30 -0.23
C PRO A 144 15.48 -8.44 -1.65
N GLY A 145 15.80 -9.53 -2.32
CA GLY A 145 15.17 -9.89 -3.58
C GLY A 145 13.69 -10.23 -3.38
N GLY A 146 12.87 -10.13 -4.44
CA GLY A 146 11.47 -10.51 -4.37
C GLY A 146 10.56 -9.66 -5.25
N THR A 147 9.25 -9.73 -4.97
CA THR A 147 8.23 -8.99 -5.69
C THR A 147 7.93 -7.66 -5.01
N ILE A 148 7.85 -6.57 -5.80
CA ILE A 148 7.46 -5.26 -5.28
C ILE A 148 5.94 -5.16 -5.20
N PHE A 149 5.43 -4.95 -3.99
CA PHE A 149 4.03 -4.65 -3.72
C PHE A 149 3.80 -3.14 -3.82
N ARG A 150 3.13 -2.72 -4.89
CA ARG A 150 3.02 -1.31 -5.28
C ARG A 150 2.27 -0.44 -4.26
N GLU A 151 1.25 -0.99 -3.59
CA GLU A 151 0.45 -0.23 -2.64
C GLU A 151 1.26 0.22 -1.42
N GLN A 152 2.10 -0.67 -0.91
CA GLN A 152 2.94 -0.43 0.26
C GLN A 152 4.38 -0.05 -0.09
N ASN A 153 4.74 -0.14 -1.37
CA ASN A 153 6.10 0.08 -1.88
C ASN A 153 7.16 -0.78 -1.17
N ILE A 154 6.82 -2.02 -0.86
CA ILE A 154 7.75 -2.96 -0.21
C ILE A 154 8.05 -4.16 -1.09
N VAL A 155 9.20 -4.77 -0.82
CA VAL A 155 9.64 -6.01 -1.43
C VAL A 155 9.32 -7.16 -0.48
N LEU A 156 8.68 -8.20 -0.97
CA LEU A 156 8.45 -9.45 -0.24
C LEU A 156 8.97 -10.62 -1.05
N LEU A 157 9.52 -11.61 -0.36
CA LEU A 157 9.83 -12.90 -0.95
C LEU A 157 8.53 -13.63 -1.28
N PRO A 158 8.49 -14.44 -2.34
CA PRO A 158 7.34 -15.26 -2.70
C PRO A 158 7.05 -16.31 -1.62
#